data_ec8652bc1442bc9b59d57c15908b66d6
#
_entry.id   ec8652bc1442bc9b59d57c15908b66d6
#
_cell.length_a   1.000
_cell.length_b   1.000
_cell.length_c   1.000
_cell.angle_alpha   90.00
_cell.angle_beta   90.00
_cell.angle_gamma   90.00
#
_symmetry.space_group_name_H-M   'P 1'
#
loop_
_entity.id
_entity.type
_entity.pdbx_description
1 polymer ?
#
loop_
_entity_poly.entity_id
_entity_poly.type
_entity_poly.pdbx_seq_one_letter_code
_entity_poly.pdbx_strand_id
1 'polypeptide(L)'
;MSEPRLEVAEVFRQYGERFLSRWGHTVSASQRKALHDLGACRTAALGGRVEQCDSCAHRVVAFNSCRNRHCPKCQSTARDRWLAKQAQELLPVPYCHVVFTVPKALTPLGLQNQRLFYALLFRAVAETLLAIAADRWHLGARIGFLAVLHTWS
;
A
#
# COMPACT_ATOMS: atom_id res chain seq x y z
N MET A 1 -15.63 -22.43 -15.49
CA MET A 1 -15.88 -22.19 -14.05
C MET A 1 -14.57 -21.68 -13.48
N SER A 2 -14.48 -20.38 -13.11
CA SER A 2 -13.28 -19.85 -12.48
C SER A 2 -13.20 -20.37 -11.05
N GLU A 3 -12.05 -20.95 -10.67
CA GLU A 3 -11.80 -21.34 -9.28
C GLU A 3 -12.07 -20.18 -8.33
N PRO A 4 -12.72 -20.42 -7.18
CA PRO A 4 -12.93 -19.37 -6.19
C PRO A 4 -11.56 -18.88 -5.70
N ARG A 5 -11.20 -17.65 -6.07
CA ARG A 5 -9.99 -17.00 -5.55
C ARG A 5 -10.19 -16.72 -4.08
N LEU A 6 -9.41 -17.39 -3.24
CA LEU A 6 -9.38 -17.11 -1.80
C LEU A 6 -9.06 -15.63 -1.56
N GLU A 7 -9.95 -14.94 -0.87
CA GLU A 7 -9.78 -13.53 -0.52
C GLU A 7 -9.21 -13.37 0.90
N VAL A 8 -8.29 -12.42 1.08
CA VAL A 8 -7.75 -12.10 2.41
C VAL A 8 -8.85 -11.79 3.42
N ALA A 9 -9.93 -11.14 2.99
CA ALA A 9 -11.08 -10.86 3.85
C ALA A 9 -11.77 -12.14 4.36
N GLU A 10 -11.78 -13.21 3.58
CA GLU A 10 -12.35 -14.50 3.99
C GLU A 10 -11.52 -15.16 5.08
N VAL A 11 -10.20 -15.09 4.97
CA VAL A 11 -9.29 -15.58 6.01
C VAL A 11 -9.55 -14.86 7.33
N PHE A 12 -9.71 -13.54 7.31
CA PHE A 12 -10.00 -12.77 8.52
C PHE A 12 -11.40 -13.05 9.09
N ARG A 13 -12.40 -13.28 8.24
CA ARG A 13 -13.74 -13.70 8.71
C ARG A 13 -13.72 -15.08 9.38
N GLN A 14 -12.98 -16.00 8.79
CA GLN A 14 -12.95 -17.38 9.26
C GLN A 14 -12.07 -17.57 10.51
N TYR A 15 -10.93 -16.89 10.58
CA TYR A 15 -9.92 -17.14 11.61
C TYR A 15 -9.67 -15.97 12.56
N GLY A 16 -10.25 -14.79 12.28
CA GLY A 16 -9.98 -13.56 13.04
C GLY A 16 -10.34 -13.67 14.52
N GLU A 17 -11.48 -14.22 14.86
CA GLU A 17 -11.90 -14.43 16.27
C GLU A 17 -10.99 -15.41 17.00
N ARG A 18 -10.65 -16.52 16.36
CA ARG A 18 -9.72 -17.51 16.91
C ARG A 18 -8.33 -16.93 17.10
N PHE A 19 -7.87 -16.10 16.20
CA PHE A 19 -6.60 -15.38 16.33
C PHE A 19 -6.66 -14.41 17.52
N LEU A 20 -7.70 -13.60 17.63
CA LEU A 20 -7.86 -12.63 18.71
C LEU A 20 -8.05 -13.29 20.08
N SER A 21 -8.73 -14.45 20.17
CA SER A 21 -8.85 -15.18 21.43
C SER A 21 -7.51 -15.69 21.94
N ARG A 22 -6.62 -16.07 21.04
CA ARG A 22 -5.29 -16.61 21.41
C ARG A 22 -4.23 -15.52 21.58
N TRP A 23 -4.22 -14.52 20.69
CA TRP A 23 -3.15 -13.52 20.59
C TRP A 23 -3.63 -12.08 20.85
N GLY A 24 -4.90 -11.89 21.17
CA GLY A 24 -5.49 -10.57 21.31
C GLY A 24 -4.81 -9.66 22.32
N HIS A 25 -4.17 -10.21 23.36
CA HIS A 25 -3.40 -9.44 24.35
C HIS A 25 -2.15 -8.77 23.77
N THR A 26 -1.61 -9.28 22.64
CA THR A 26 -0.45 -8.70 21.95
C THR A 26 -0.84 -7.76 20.82
N VAL A 27 -2.13 -7.73 20.44
CA VAL A 27 -2.64 -6.96 19.30
C VAL A 27 -3.07 -5.56 19.73
N SER A 28 -2.50 -4.53 19.11
CA SER A 28 -2.86 -3.14 19.36
C SER A 28 -4.29 -2.81 18.90
N ALA A 29 -4.86 -1.72 19.42
CA ALA A 29 -6.18 -1.24 18.98
C ALA A 29 -6.26 -0.96 17.48
N SER A 30 -5.19 -0.41 16.89
CA SER A 30 -5.11 -0.16 15.45
C SER A 30 -5.08 -1.44 14.61
N GLN A 31 -4.39 -2.48 15.08
CA GLN A 31 -4.36 -3.79 14.44
C GLN A 31 -5.73 -4.49 14.53
N ARG A 32 -6.40 -4.43 15.69
CA ARG A 32 -7.78 -4.96 15.86
C ARG A 32 -8.73 -4.26 14.88
N LYS A 33 -8.65 -2.94 14.79
CA LYS A 33 -9.45 -2.18 13.84
C LYS A 33 -9.17 -2.62 12.40
N ALA A 34 -7.92 -2.82 12.03
CA ALA A 34 -7.57 -3.29 10.69
C ALA A 34 -8.17 -4.69 10.40
N LEU A 35 -8.06 -5.64 11.33
CA LEU A 35 -8.67 -6.97 11.21
C LEU A 35 -10.17 -6.89 10.97
N HIS A 36 -10.87 -6.10 11.78
CA HIS A 36 -12.31 -5.88 11.63
C HIS A 36 -12.66 -5.24 10.28
N ASP A 37 -11.98 -4.15 9.91
CA ASP A 37 -12.21 -3.42 8.67
C ASP A 37 -12.02 -4.32 7.43
N LEU A 38 -10.96 -5.14 7.43
CA LEU A 38 -10.67 -6.05 6.32
C LEU A 38 -11.74 -7.15 6.21
N GLY A 39 -12.13 -7.74 7.33
CA GLY A 39 -13.18 -8.76 7.37
C GLY A 39 -14.55 -8.22 6.91
N ALA A 40 -14.87 -6.98 7.26
CA ALA A 40 -16.12 -6.31 6.89
C ALA A 40 -16.10 -5.71 5.47
N CYS A 41 -14.94 -5.68 4.79
CA CYS A 41 -14.80 -5.00 3.51
C CYS A 41 -15.71 -5.58 2.43
N ARG A 42 -16.53 -4.70 1.83
CA ARG A 42 -17.51 -5.03 0.79
C ARG A 42 -18.53 -6.11 1.24
N THR A 43 -18.97 -5.98 2.47
CA THR A 43 -20.10 -6.77 3.03
C THR A 43 -21.21 -5.84 3.51
N ALA A 44 -22.35 -6.42 3.85
CA ALA A 44 -23.49 -5.69 4.41
C ALA A 44 -23.16 -4.97 5.72
N ALA A 45 -22.13 -5.41 6.48
CA ALA A 45 -21.68 -4.79 7.73
C ALA A 45 -21.22 -3.34 7.55
N LEU A 46 -20.75 -2.94 6.37
CA LEU A 46 -20.37 -1.56 6.04
C LEU A 46 -21.47 -0.80 5.30
N GLY A 47 -22.66 -1.39 5.17
CA GLY A 47 -23.74 -0.84 4.35
C GLY A 47 -23.43 -0.94 2.86
N GLY A 48 -24.31 -0.36 2.05
CA GLY A 48 -24.19 -0.40 0.60
C GLY A 48 -25.22 0.49 -0.06
N ARG A 49 -25.21 0.45 -1.39
CA ARG A 49 -26.20 1.10 -2.24
C ARG A 49 -26.74 0.11 -3.24
N VAL A 50 -27.98 0.32 -3.65
CA VAL A 50 -28.60 -0.41 -4.74
C VAL A 50 -28.41 0.43 -6.01
N GLU A 51 -27.80 -0.16 -7.02
CA GLU A 51 -27.67 0.42 -8.36
C GLU A 51 -28.69 -0.27 -9.26
N GLN A 52 -29.45 0.49 -10.03
CA GLN A 52 -30.41 -0.02 -10.99
C GLN A 52 -30.05 0.46 -12.39
N CYS A 53 -30.06 -0.44 -13.33
CA CYS A 53 -29.84 -0.10 -14.74
C CYS A 53 -31.08 0.59 -15.31
N ASP A 54 -30.89 1.76 -15.91
CA ASP A 54 -31.99 2.55 -16.50
C ASP A 54 -32.63 1.89 -17.72
N SER A 55 -31.88 1.02 -18.43
CA SER A 55 -32.36 0.37 -19.65
C SER A 55 -33.08 -0.96 -19.42
N CYS A 56 -32.67 -1.75 -18.41
CA CYS A 56 -33.22 -3.10 -18.18
C CYS A 56 -33.72 -3.33 -16.74
N ALA A 57 -33.73 -2.29 -15.90
CA ALA A 57 -34.17 -2.35 -14.51
C ALA A 57 -33.41 -3.37 -13.64
N HIS A 58 -32.32 -3.98 -14.13
CA HIS A 58 -31.49 -4.89 -13.36
C HIS A 58 -30.92 -4.17 -12.14
N ARG A 59 -31.02 -4.80 -10.95
CA ARG A 59 -30.53 -4.25 -9.69
C ARG A 59 -29.30 -5.00 -9.20
N VAL A 60 -28.30 -4.23 -8.77
CA VAL A 60 -27.07 -4.77 -8.16
C VAL A 60 -26.85 -4.07 -6.83
N VAL A 61 -26.52 -4.84 -5.80
CA VAL A 61 -26.12 -4.29 -4.50
C VAL A 61 -24.62 -4.06 -4.50
N ALA A 62 -24.20 -2.82 -4.37
CA ALA A 62 -22.79 -2.43 -4.24
C ALA A 62 -22.48 -2.11 -2.78
N PHE A 63 -21.79 -3.01 -2.10
CA PHE A 63 -21.38 -2.82 -0.70
C PHE A 63 -20.18 -1.86 -0.58
N ASN A 64 -20.17 -1.08 0.50
CA ASN A 64 -19.14 -0.11 0.79
C ASN A 64 -17.77 -0.78 1.07
N SER A 65 -16.71 -0.10 0.68
CA SER A 65 -15.34 -0.52 0.94
C SER A 65 -14.86 -0.02 2.31
N CYS A 66 -13.95 -0.78 2.96
CA CYS A 66 -13.42 -0.40 4.27
C CYS A 66 -12.43 0.78 4.22
N ARG A 67 -11.90 1.12 3.05
CA ARG A 67 -10.88 2.16 2.82
C ARG A 67 -9.62 2.02 3.70
N ASN A 68 -9.45 0.86 4.34
CA ASN A 68 -8.27 0.60 5.16
C ASN A 68 -7.04 0.42 4.27
N ARG A 69 -5.93 1.06 4.66
CA ARG A 69 -4.66 1.00 3.91
C ARG A 69 -4.05 -0.41 3.82
N HIS A 70 -4.47 -1.33 4.69
CA HIS A 70 -4.01 -2.71 4.67
C HIS A 70 -4.92 -3.64 3.84
N CYS A 71 -6.03 -3.13 3.32
CA CYS A 71 -6.95 -3.93 2.53
C CYS A 71 -6.47 -4.06 1.09
N PRO A 72 -6.13 -5.26 0.60
CA PRO A 72 -5.61 -5.44 -0.76
C PRO A 72 -6.63 -5.01 -1.84
N LYS A 73 -7.93 -5.20 -1.61
CA LYS A 73 -8.99 -4.73 -2.52
C LYS A 73 -9.07 -3.20 -2.60
N CYS A 74 -8.98 -2.51 -1.46
CA CYS A 74 -9.02 -1.04 -1.43
C CYS A 74 -7.73 -0.45 -1.98
N GLN A 75 -6.58 -1.08 -1.69
CA GLN A 75 -5.28 -0.63 -2.18
C GLN A 75 -5.08 -0.84 -3.67
N SER A 76 -5.66 -1.88 -4.28
CA SER A 76 -5.54 -2.10 -5.73
C SER A 76 -6.03 -0.88 -6.52
N THR A 77 -7.20 -0.34 -6.20
CA THR A 77 -7.74 0.86 -6.87
C THR A 77 -6.86 2.10 -6.64
N ALA A 78 -6.32 2.28 -5.44
CA ALA A 78 -5.42 3.39 -5.14
C ALA A 78 -4.09 3.26 -5.90
N ARG A 79 -3.54 2.05 -5.93
CA ARG A 79 -2.34 1.71 -6.70
C ARG A 79 -2.54 1.96 -8.20
N ASP A 80 -3.64 1.49 -8.77
CA ASP A 80 -3.89 1.60 -10.21
C ASP A 80 -4.07 3.07 -10.63
N ARG A 81 -4.73 3.89 -9.82
CA ARG A 81 -4.81 5.35 -10.04
C ARG A 81 -3.43 6.01 -9.95
N TRP A 82 -2.63 5.63 -8.97
CA TRP A 82 -1.28 6.15 -8.82
C TRP A 82 -0.39 5.76 -10.00
N LEU A 83 -0.44 4.48 -10.43
CA LEU A 83 0.30 4.00 -11.60
C LEU A 83 -0.12 4.74 -12.87
N ALA A 84 -1.42 4.92 -13.09
CA ALA A 84 -1.93 5.65 -14.25
C ALA A 84 -1.42 7.10 -14.28
N LYS A 85 -1.37 7.76 -13.11
CA LYS A 85 -0.80 9.11 -12.99
C LYS A 85 0.70 9.10 -13.30
N GLN A 86 1.47 8.19 -12.69
CA GLN A 86 2.91 8.11 -12.91
C GLN A 86 3.24 7.80 -14.38
N ALA A 87 2.47 6.90 -15.01
CA ALA A 87 2.67 6.56 -16.43
C ALA A 87 2.57 7.76 -17.37
N GLN A 88 1.78 8.78 -17.02
CA GLN A 88 1.67 10.02 -17.80
C GLN A 88 2.89 10.95 -17.65
N GLU A 89 3.61 10.81 -16.55
CA GLU A 89 4.79 11.63 -16.24
C GLU A 89 6.11 10.95 -16.68
N LEU A 90 6.05 9.68 -17.10
CA LEU A 90 7.23 8.96 -17.57
C LEU A 90 7.69 9.47 -18.95
N LEU A 91 8.97 9.74 -19.05
CA LEU A 91 9.62 10.08 -20.32
C LEU A 91 9.93 8.80 -21.11
N PRO A 92 9.96 8.84 -22.45
CA PRO A 92 10.34 7.70 -23.29
C PRO A 92 11.87 7.51 -23.35
N VAL A 93 12.47 7.25 -22.18
CA VAL A 93 13.90 7.06 -22.00
C VAL A 93 14.17 5.82 -21.15
N PRO A 94 15.36 5.22 -21.24
CA PRO A 94 15.73 4.11 -20.33
C PRO A 94 15.71 4.54 -18.87
N TYR A 95 15.23 3.67 -18.00
CA TYR A 95 15.19 3.86 -16.56
C TYR A 95 16.12 2.88 -15.86
N CYS A 96 16.83 3.35 -14.84
CA CYS A 96 17.62 2.51 -13.95
C CYS A 96 16.89 2.33 -12.62
N HIS A 97 16.83 1.08 -12.14
CA HIS A 97 16.29 0.77 -10.81
C HIS A 97 17.45 0.73 -9.82
N VAL A 98 17.45 1.67 -8.87
CA VAL A 98 18.46 1.75 -7.80
C VAL A 98 17.80 1.40 -6.49
N VAL A 99 18.41 0.51 -5.70
CA VAL A 99 17.91 0.09 -4.39
C VAL A 99 18.85 0.56 -3.30
N PHE A 100 18.31 1.33 -2.36
CA PHE A 100 19.01 1.72 -1.14
C PHE A 100 18.50 0.86 0.01
N THR A 101 19.40 0.24 0.74
CA THR A 101 19.07 -0.59 1.89
C THR A 101 19.53 0.10 3.18
N VAL A 102 18.78 -0.15 4.25
CA VAL A 102 19.12 0.35 5.59
C VAL A 102 19.66 -0.81 6.43
N PRO A 103 20.78 -0.62 7.14
CA PRO A 103 21.30 -1.63 8.06
C PRO A 103 20.26 -2.05 9.10
N LYS A 104 20.15 -3.35 9.36
CA LYS A 104 19.19 -3.92 10.33
C LYS A 104 19.29 -3.30 11.72
N ALA A 105 20.47 -2.86 12.13
CA ALA A 105 20.71 -2.17 13.40
C ALA A 105 19.89 -0.89 13.58
N LEU A 106 19.47 -0.23 12.48
CA LEU A 106 18.68 0.99 12.51
C LEU A 106 17.15 0.72 12.55
N THR A 107 16.73 -0.53 12.40
CA THR A 107 15.29 -0.90 12.41
C THR A 107 14.56 -0.42 13.67
N PRO A 108 15.10 -0.57 14.91
CA PRO A 108 14.41 -0.10 16.11
C PRO A 108 14.16 1.42 16.10
N LEU A 109 15.13 2.22 15.61
CA LEU A 109 14.98 3.67 15.47
C LEU A 109 13.88 4.02 14.46
N GLY A 110 13.87 3.31 13.33
CA GLY A 110 12.84 3.47 12.30
C GLY A 110 11.44 3.13 12.82
N LEU A 111 11.28 2.12 13.66
CA LEU A 111 10.00 1.74 14.25
C LEU A 111 9.49 2.77 15.27
N GLN A 112 10.37 3.36 16.06
CA GLN A 112 10.02 4.36 17.07
C GLN A 112 9.68 5.72 16.47
N ASN A 113 10.38 6.15 15.42
CA ASN A 113 10.29 7.48 14.83
C ASN A 113 10.12 7.42 13.31
N GLN A 114 9.16 6.66 12.82
CA GLN A 114 8.96 6.38 11.39
C GLN A 114 8.97 7.64 10.52
N ARG A 115 8.23 8.67 10.92
CA ARG A 115 8.13 9.90 10.13
C ARG A 115 9.50 10.59 9.93
N LEU A 116 10.25 10.77 11.02
CA LEU A 116 11.55 11.40 10.96
C LEU A 116 12.56 10.53 10.23
N PHE A 117 12.57 9.24 10.56
CA PHE A 117 13.50 8.28 9.98
C PHE A 117 13.36 8.21 8.45
N TYR A 118 12.14 8.03 7.94
CA TYR A 118 11.91 7.98 6.51
C TYR A 118 12.13 9.31 5.81
N ALA A 119 11.81 10.43 6.45
CA ALA A 119 12.13 11.75 5.90
C ALA A 119 13.65 11.96 5.72
N LEU A 120 14.45 11.54 6.70
CA LEU A 120 15.91 11.59 6.61
C LEU A 120 16.44 10.62 5.55
N LEU A 121 15.88 9.41 5.47
CA LEU A 121 16.25 8.41 4.45
C LEU A 121 16.02 8.96 3.04
N PHE A 122 14.81 9.46 2.76
CA PHE A 122 14.49 10.04 1.45
C PHE A 122 15.40 11.22 1.10
N ARG A 123 15.69 12.09 2.07
CA ARG A 123 16.60 13.22 1.87
C ARG A 123 18.01 12.74 1.55
N ALA A 124 18.57 11.81 2.32
CA ALA A 124 19.90 11.26 2.09
C ALA A 124 20.01 10.60 0.71
N VAL A 125 19.00 9.80 0.32
CA VAL A 125 18.93 9.17 -1.00
C VAL A 125 18.90 10.22 -2.11
N ALA A 126 18.05 11.24 -1.97
CA ALA A 126 17.94 12.31 -2.95
C ALA A 126 19.24 13.09 -3.12
N GLU A 127 19.83 13.53 -2.01
CA GLU A 127 21.10 14.27 -2.02
C GLU A 127 22.22 13.43 -2.64
N THR A 128 22.32 12.15 -2.30
CA THR A 128 23.33 11.23 -2.85
C THR A 128 23.17 11.07 -4.35
N LEU A 129 21.96 10.77 -4.84
CA LEU A 129 21.70 10.57 -6.26
C LEU A 129 21.99 11.84 -7.06
N LEU A 130 21.58 13.00 -6.57
CA LEU A 130 21.79 14.28 -7.26
C LEU A 130 23.26 14.67 -7.27
N ALA A 131 23.99 14.44 -6.17
CA ALA A 131 25.41 14.73 -6.09
C ALA A 131 26.24 13.86 -7.05
N ILE A 132 25.99 12.54 -7.05
CA ILE A 132 26.67 11.60 -7.94
C ILE A 132 26.35 11.90 -9.41
N ALA A 133 25.10 12.22 -9.71
CA ALA A 133 24.71 12.52 -11.09
C ALA A 133 25.29 13.83 -11.60
N ALA A 134 25.45 14.85 -10.75
CA ALA A 134 26.03 16.13 -11.11
C ALA A 134 27.56 16.04 -11.32
N ASP A 135 28.21 15.05 -10.70
CA ASP A 135 29.66 14.88 -10.83
C ASP A 135 30.04 14.49 -12.27
N ARG A 136 30.94 15.29 -12.87
CA ARG A 136 31.43 15.10 -14.24
C ARG A 136 32.19 13.79 -14.45
N TRP A 137 32.79 13.24 -13.40
CA TRP A 137 33.49 11.97 -13.45
C TRP A 137 32.53 10.76 -13.46
N HIS A 138 31.26 10.97 -13.07
CA HIS A 138 30.24 9.95 -13.10
C HIS A 138 29.28 10.15 -14.27
N LEU A 139 28.32 11.06 -14.14
CA LEU A 139 27.30 11.27 -15.15
C LEU A 139 27.32 12.69 -15.76
N GLY A 140 27.69 13.70 -14.98
CA GLY A 140 27.73 15.11 -15.41
C GLY A 140 26.37 15.66 -15.84
N ALA A 141 25.27 15.14 -15.32
CA ALA A 141 23.91 15.44 -15.74
C ALA A 141 22.98 15.77 -14.57
N ARG A 142 21.87 16.43 -14.91
CA ARG A 142 20.73 16.60 -14.01
C ARG A 142 19.75 15.45 -14.25
N ILE A 143 19.51 14.66 -13.23
CA ILE A 143 18.57 13.52 -13.30
C ILE A 143 17.23 13.86 -12.64
N GLY A 144 16.16 13.22 -13.11
CA GLY A 144 14.93 13.04 -12.38
C GLY A 144 14.86 11.62 -11.82
N PHE A 145 14.20 11.43 -10.69
CA PHE A 145 13.96 10.11 -10.13
C PHE A 145 12.65 10.04 -9.36
N LEU A 146 12.10 8.84 -9.24
CA LEU A 146 10.97 8.51 -8.39
C LEU A 146 11.45 7.60 -7.26
N ALA A 147 11.23 8.01 -6.02
CA ALA A 147 11.59 7.21 -4.85
C ALA A 147 10.34 6.57 -4.22
N VAL A 148 10.40 5.26 -4.01
CA VAL A 148 9.31 4.48 -3.39
C VAL A 148 9.86 3.74 -2.19
N LEU A 149 9.18 3.88 -1.04
CA LEU A 149 9.53 3.17 0.18
C LEU A 149 8.97 1.74 0.14
N HIS A 150 9.85 0.75 0.24
CA HIS A 150 9.49 -0.63 0.49
C HIS A 150 9.79 -0.99 1.94
N THR A 151 8.74 -1.29 2.71
CA THR A 151 8.87 -1.75 4.09
C THR A 151 8.51 -3.24 4.14
N TRP A 152 9.48 -4.09 3.83
CA TRP A 152 9.35 -5.52 4.06
C TRP A 152 9.86 -5.82 5.47
N SER A 153 9.03 -6.37 6.27
CA SER A 153 9.39 -6.98 7.55
C SER A 153 9.36 -8.49 7.43
#